data_702beb8b8324cc0dc07ca6c91a67cc5e
#
_entry.id   702beb8b8324cc0dc07ca6c91a67cc5e
#
_cell.length_a   1.000
_cell.length_b   1.000
_cell.length_c   1.000
_cell.angle_alpha   90.00
_cell.angle_beta   90.00
_cell.angle_gamma   90.00
#
_symmetry.space_group_name_H-M   'P 1'
#
loop_
_entity.id
_entity.type
_entity.pdbx_description
1 polymer ?
#
loop_
_entity_poly.entity_id
_entity_poly.type
_entity_poly.pdbx_seq_one_letter_code
_entity_poly.pdbx_strand_id
1 'polypeptide(L)'
;MQDHEKYMRRCFDLALMGRGNVSPNPKVGAVVVHQDKIIGEGYHKKYGQSHAEVNAIASVENKNLLKESTIYVNLEPCCHWGKTPPCANLIIENKIKRCVICNKDINPKVFGGGIKLLQDNGVEVISGVLEEEGLYLNRRFFTNQSQKRPYVILKFAQTLDGFISPEGKGGWISNDTMKVWVHKQRTEEDAIMVGYNTVLADNPQLNVRHYSGRNPKRVVYDKYLTLPKDKNVFDNSQETYILNYVKEGREENNIFIKLNEELPFAKQVLEKLYEQKICSIV
;
A
#
# COMPACT_ATOMS: atom_id res chain seq x y z
N MET A 1 -31.59 -11.34 8.99
CA MET A 1 -30.76 -10.68 7.95
C MET A 1 -29.31 -10.91 8.33
N GLN A 2 -28.50 -11.45 7.43
CA GLN A 2 -27.08 -11.69 7.70
C GLN A 2 -26.38 -10.32 7.79
N ASP A 3 -25.64 -10.11 8.87
CA ASP A 3 -24.91 -8.84 9.08
C ASP A 3 -23.61 -8.84 8.23
N HIS A 4 -23.75 -8.46 6.95
CA HIS A 4 -22.61 -8.43 6.02
C HIS A 4 -21.53 -7.45 6.45
N GLU A 5 -21.88 -6.36 7.12
CA GLU A 5 -20.91 -5.38 7.57
C GLU A 5 -19.95 -5.94 8.63
N LYS A 6 -20.47 -6.73 9.58
CA LYS A 6 -19.65 -7.38 10.62
C LYS A 6 -18.49 -8.19 10.02
N TYR A 7 -18.78 -9.02 9.02
CA TYR A 7 -17.76 -9.86 8.38
C TYR A 7 -16.85 -9.05 7.47
N MET A 8 -17.38 -8.00 6.82
CA MET A 8 -16.55 -7.12 6.02
C MET A 8 -15.57 -6.30 6.87
N ARG A 9 -15.97 -5.82 8.05
CA ARG A 9 -15.05 -5.20 9.01
C ARG A 9 -13.95 -6.16 9.44
N ARG A 10 -14.28 -7.45 9.63
CA ARG A 10 -13.24 -8.46 9.89
C ARG A 10 -12.27 -8.62 8.74
N CYS A 11 -12.75 -8.56 7.48
CA CYS A 11 -11.86 -8.52 6.31
C CYS A 11 -10.92 -7.31 6.36
N PHE A 12 -11.39 -6.13 6.80
CA PHE A 12 -10.53 -4.94 6.94
C PHE A 12 -9.45 -5.13 8.01
N ASP A 13 -9.80 -5.71 9.18
CA ASP A 13 -8.82 -6.00 10.23
C ASP A 13 -7.72 -6.92 9.72
N LEU A 14 -8.10 -7.98 9.02
CA LEU A 14 -7.16 -8.91 8.39
C LEU A 14 -6.31 -8.23 7.32
N ALA A 15 -6.91 -7.41 6.46
CA ALA A 15 -6.20 -6.66 5.42
C ALA A 15 -5.12 -5.74 6.01
N LEU A 16 -5.40 -5.12 7.17
CA LEU A 16 -4.46 -4.26 7.88
C LEU A 16 -3.21 -5.01 8.37
N MET A 17 -3.28 -6.33 8.60
CA MET A 17 -2.11 -7.15 8.97
C MET A 17 -1.08 -7.24 7.83
N GLY A 18 -1.47 -7.03 6.58
CA GLY A 18 -0.58 -6.96 5.42
C GLY A 18 0.09 -5.59 5.20
N ARG A 19 -0.22 -4.59 6.04
CA ARG A 19 0.27 -3.22 5.92
C ARG A 19 1.79 -3.17 5.87
N GLY A 20 2.33 -2.36 4.96
CA GLY A 20 3.78 -2.21 4.76
C GLY A 20 4.45 -3.32 3.94
N ASN A 21 3.79 -4.46 3.67
CA ASN A 21 4.42 -5.60 3.00
C ASN A 21 3.83 -5.93 1.62
N VAL A 22 2.66 -5.41 1.28
CA VAL A 22 1.92 -5.83 0.08
C VAL A 22 2.10 -4.91 -1.12
N SER A 23 2.60 -3.66 -0.94
CA SER A 23 2.81 -2.73 -2.05
C SER A 23 3.63 -3.37 -3.18
N PRO A 24 3.26 -3.18 -4.46
CA PRO A 24 2.21 -2.30 -4.99
C PRO A 24 0.79 -2.88 -4.96
N ASN A 25 0.59 -4.11 -4.46
CA ASN A 25 -0.71 -4.75 -4.34
C ASN A 25 -1.59 -4.06 -3.28
N PRO A 26 -2.92 -4.19 -3.38
CA PRO A 26 -3.84 -3.74 -2.35
C PRO A 26 -3.73 -4.59 -1.08
N LYS A 27 -4.16 -4.03 0.03
CA LYS A 27 -4.38 -4.78 1.27
C LYS A 27 -5.69 -5.52 1.16
N VAL A 28 -5.64 -6.84 1.21
CA VAL A 28 -6.82 -7.70 1.08
C VAL A 28 -6.90 -8.67 2.26
N GLY A 29 -8.09 -8.78 2.81
CA GLY A 29 -8.48 -9.77 3.80
C GLY A 29 -9.74 -10.48 3.34
N ALA A 30 -9.87 -11.74 3.71
CA ALA A 30 -11.03 -12.56 3.39
C ALA A 30 -11.42 -13.43 4.57
N VAL A 31 -12.72 -13.66 4.73
CA VAL A 31 -13.27 -14.61 5.71
C VAL A 31 -14.27 -15.55 5.05
N VAL A 32 -14.29 -16.80 5.49
CA VAL A 32 -15.28 -17.81 5.10
C VAL A 32 -16.23 -18.02 6.27
N VAL A 33 -17.54 -17.86 6.01
CA VAL A 33 -18.61 -17.94 7.01
C VAL A 33 -19.57 -19.06 6.68
N HIS A 34 -19.83 -19.92 7.65
CA HIS A 34 -20.84 -20.98 7.60
C HIS A 34 -21.75 -20.89 8.81
N GLN A 35 -23.08 -20.84 8.61
CA GLN A 35 -24.07 -20.71 9.69
C GLN A 35 -23.69 -19.64 10.72
N ASP A 36 -23.41 -18.42 10.24
CA ASP A 36 -23.03 -17.24 11.02
C ASP A 36 -21.73 -17.37 11.85
N LYS A 37 -20.95 -18.43 11.62
CA LYS A 37 -19.63 -18.64 12.24
C LYS A 37 -18.53 -18.46 11.21
N ILE A 38 -17.47 -17.75 11.57
CA ILE A 38 -16.25 -17.69 10.77
C ILE A 38 -15.54 -19.06 10.92
N ILE A 39 -15.33 -19.74 9.80
CA ILE A 39 -14.67 -21.05 9.73
C ILE A 39 -13.31 -21.00 9.03
N GLY A 40 -12.98 -19.87 8.41
CA GLY A 40 -11.69 -19.64 7.79
C GLY A 40 -11.40 -18.16 7.62
N GLU A 41 -10.13 -17.79 7.76
CA GLU A 41 -9.65 -16.40 7.66
C GLU A 41 -8.32 -16.33 6.93
N GLY A 42 -8.11 -15.28 6.17
CA GLY A 42 -6.85 -15.06 5.49
C GLY A 42 -6.67 -13.61 5.06
N TYR A 43 -5.42 -13.25 4.82
CA TYR A 43 -5.06 -11.94 4.26
C TYR A 43 -3.87 -12.07 3.32
N HIS A 44 -3.71 -11.10 2.44
CA HIS A 44 -2.52 -11.00 1.59
C HIS A 44 -1.33 -10.56 2.45
N LYS A 45 -0.39 -11.47 2.70
CA LYS A 45 0.69 -11.27 3.67
C LYS A 45 1.84 -10.43 3.12
N LYS A 46 2.21 -10.68 1.86
CA LYS A 46 3.36 -10.03 1.22
C LYS A 46 3.22 -10.06 -0.30
N TYR A 47 3.71 -9.02 -0.97
CA TYR A 47 3.78 -8.97 -2.44
C TYR A 47 4.38 -10.25 -3.02
N GLY A 48 3.70 -10.81 -4.02
CA GLY A 48 4.11 -12.05 -4.70
C GLY A 48 3.75 -13.36 -3.98
N GLN A 49 3.13 -13.30 -2.81
CA GLN A 49 2.59 -14.46 -2.08
C GLN A 49 1.09 -14.65 -2.38
N SER A 50 0.50 -15.71 -1.77
CA SER A 50 -0.91 -16.06 -1.91
C SER A 50 -1.84 -14.91 -1.56
N HIS A 51 -2.95 -14.81 -2.29
CA HIS A 51 -4.01 -13.85 -2.04
C HIS A 51 -4.81 -14.21 -0.78
N ALA A 52 -5.60 -13.26 -0.29
CA ALA A 52 -6.39 -13.41 0.92
C ALA A 52 -7.38 -14.57 0.84
N GLU A 53 -8.07 -14.72 -0.30
CA GLU A 53 -9.05 -15.77 -0.57
C GLU A 53 -8.42 -17.15 -0.50
N VAL A 54 -7.22 -17.31 -1.08
CA VAL A 54 -6.46 -18.57 -1.01
C VAL A 54 -6.16 -18.93 0.43
N ASN A 55 -5.66 -17.96 1.21
CA ASN A 55 -5.32 -18.16 2.60
C ASN A 55 -6.57 -18.45 3.46
N ALA A 56 -7.68 -17.76 3.21
CA ALA A 56 -8.94 -17.97 3.93
C ALA A 56 -9.55 -19.35 3.65
N ILE A 57 -9.62 -19.74 2.38
CA ILE A 57 -10.13 -21.07 2.00
C ILE A 57 -9.18 -22.18 2.53
N ALA A 58 -7.87 -21.97 2.46
CA ALA A 58 -6.90 -22.94 2.97
C ALA A 58 -7.02 -23.16 4.48
N SER A 59 -7.38 -22.13 5.26
CA SER A 59 -7.50 -22.21 6.71
C SER A 59 -8.76 -22.92 7.21
N VAL A 60 -9.75 -23.18 6.34
CA VAL A 60 -10.94 -23.94 6.71
C VAL A 60 -10.56 -25.41 6.97
N GLU A 61 -10.80 -25.91 8.16
CA GLU A 61 -10.48 -27.31 8.53
C GLU A 61 -11.33 -28.33 7.76
N ASN A 62 -12.66 -28.22 7.86
CA ASN A 62 -13.59 -29.09 7.16
C ASN A 62 -14.02 -28.48 5.82
N LYS A 63 -13.35 -28.86 4.74
CA LYS A 63 -13.62 -28.37 3.37
C LYS A 63 -15.04 -28.66 2.86
N ASN A 64 -15.72 -29.67 3.42
CA ASN A 64 -17.10 -29.99 3.02
C ASN A 64 -18.09 -28.86 3.34
N LEU A 65 -17.77 -27.99 4.30
CA LEU A 65 -18.61 -26.86 4.66
C LEU A 65 -18.55 -25.73 3.64
N LEU A 66 -17.52 -25.68 2.79
CA LEU A 66 -17.32 -24.61 1.81
C LEU A 66 -18.52 -24.43 0.86
N LYS A 67 -19.12 -25.57 0.43
CA LYS A 67 -20.27 -25.57 -0.49
C LYS A 67 -21.55 -24.92 0.09
N GLU A 68 -21.62 -24.72 1.41
CA GLU A 68 -22.72 -24.07 2.09
C GLU A 68 -22.33 -22.73 2.74
N SER A 69 -21.12 -22.28 2.44
CA SER A 69 -20.53 -21.09 3.04
C SER A 69 -20.66 -19.86 2.15
N THR A 70 -20.45 -18.70 2.78
CA THR A 70 -20.28 -17.40 2.15
C THR A 70 -18.84 -16.95 2.34
N ILE A 71 -18.15 -16.51 1.27
CA ILE A 71 -16.87 -15.84 1.36
C ILE A 71 -17.06 -14.32 1.31
N TYR A 72 -16.40 -13.62 2.21
CA TYR A 72 -16.31 -12.15 2.25
C TYR A 72 -14.91 -11.75 1.88
N VAL A 73 -14.77 -10.73 1.05
CA VAL A 73 -13.48 -10.17 0.63
C VAL A 73 -13.60 -8.67 0.39
N ASN A 74 -12.62 -7.91 0.84
CA ASN A 74 -12.70 -6.45 0.73
C ASN A 74 -12.32 -5.89 -0.65
N LEU A 75 -11.97 -6.74 -1.60
CA LEU A 75 -11.72 -6.35 -3.00
C LEU A 75 -12.18 -7.47 -3.94
N GLU A 76 -12.62 -7.11 -5.13
CA GLU A 76 -13.05 -8.05 -6.17
C GLU A 76 -12.02 -9.16 -6.41
N PRO A 77 -12.41 -10.46 -6.35
CA PRO A 77 -11.52 -11.58 -6.63
C PRO A 77 -10.98 -11.52 -8.06
N CYS A 78 -9.66 -11.72 -8.21
CA CYS A 78 -9.03 -11.69 -9.51
C CYS A 78 -9.55 -12.80 -10.44
N CYS A 79 -9.66 -12.49 -11.77
CA CYS A 79 -10.14 -13.39 -12.81
C CYS A 79 -9.09 -13.73 -13.88
N HIS A 80 -7.89 -13.16 -13.78
CA HIS A 80 -6.82 -13.41 -14.75
C HIS A 80 -5.74 -14.33 -14.17
N TRP A 81 -5.12 -15.11 -15.02
CA TRP A 81 -3.98 -15.94 -14.68
C TRP A 81 -2.76 -15.07 -14.41
N GLY A 82 -2.22 -15.18 -13.21
CA GLY A 82 -0.96 -14.56 -12.80
C GLY A 82 0.08 -15.64 -12.50
N LYS A 83 0.79 -15.48 -11.39
CA LYS A 83 1.68 -16.53 -10.86
C LYS A 83 0.92 -17.69 -10.24
N THR A 84 -0.35 -17.48 -9.90
CA THR A 84 -1.28 -18.44 -9.32
C THR A 84 -2.60 -18.41 -10.09
N PRO A 85 -3.42 -19.50 -10.01
CA PRO A 85 -4.76 -19.48 -10.55
C PRO A 85 -5.61 -18.34 -10.00
N PRO A 86 -6.58 -17.80 -10.77
CA PRO A 86 -7.47 -16.74 -10.33
C PRO A 86 -8.26 -17.10 -9.08
N CYS A 87 -8.44 -16.16 -8.16
CA CYS A 87 -9.22 -16.39 -6.93
C CYS A 87 -10.70 -16.67 -7.21
N ALA A 88 -11.26 -16.07 -8.27
CA ALA A 88 -12.63 -16.37 -8.70
C ALA A 88 -12.80 -17.86 -9.05
N ASN A 89 -11.84 -18.47 -9.76
CA ASN A 89 -11.86 -19.88 -10.08
C ASN A 89 -11.79 -20.74 -8.80
N LEU A 90 -10.94 -20.38 -7.86
CA LEU A 90 -10.83 -21.11 -6.59
C LEU A 90 -12.15 -21.10 -5.81
N ILE A 91 -12.88 -19.98 -5.81
CA ILE A 91 -14.21 -19.90 -5.19
C ILE A 91 -15.19 -20.84 -5.87
N ILE A 92 -15.21 -20.88 -7.21
CA ILE A 92 -16.06 -21.74 -8.02
C ILE A 92 -15.73 -23.22 -7.80
N GLU A 93 -14.45 -23.59 -7.87
CA GLU A 93 -13.97 -24.99 -7.67
C GLU A 93 -14.35 -25.52 -6.30
N ASN A 94 -14.31 -24.68 -5.25
CA ASN A 94 -14.75 -25.05 -3.91
C ASN A 94 -16.27 -25.00 -3.72
N LYS A 95 -17.03 -24.67 -4.78
CA LYS A 95 -18.50 -24.63 -4.80
C LYS A 95 -19.10 -23.70 -3.75
N ILE A 96 -18.39 -22.62 -3.42
CA ILE A 96 -18.90 -21.60 -2.48
C ILE A 96 -20.10 -20.90 -3.11
N LYS A 97 -21.23 -20.87 -2.41
CA LYS A 97 -22.50 -20.38 -2.97
C LYS A 97 -22.60 -18.87 -3.10
N ARG A 98 -21.92 -18.13 -2.22
CA ARG A 98 -22.05 -16.68 -2.15
C ARG A 98 -20.71 -16.02 -1.93
N CYS A 99 -20.48 -14.91 -2.65
CA CYS A 99 -19.33 -14.03 -2.48
C CYS A 99 -19.80 -12.61 -2.18
N VAL A 100 -19.38 -12.06 -1.03
CA VAL A 100 -19.68 -10.69 -0.62
C VAL A 100 -18.44 -9.83 -0.75
N ILE A 101 -18.52 -8.76 -1.55
CA ILE A 101 -17.40 -7.93 -1.97
C ILE A 101 -17.62 -6.49 -1.50
N CYS A 102 -16.56 -5.86 -0.98
CA CYS A 102 -16.57 -4.44 -0.64
C CYS A 102 -16.43 -3.59 -1.90
N ASN A 103 -15.23 -3.53 -2.48
CA ASN A 103 -14.94 -2.72 -3.64
C ASN A 103 -14.71 -3.56 -4.90
N LYS A 104 -15.12 -3.04 -6.06
CA LYS A 104 -14.67 -3.53 -7.35
C LYS A 104 -13.20 -3.18 -7.55
N ASP A 105 -12.47 -4.04 -8.24
CA ASP A 105 -11.10 -3.72 -8.64
C ASP A 105 -11.12 -2.74 -9.83
N ILE A 106 -10.32 -1.67 -9.74
CA ILE A 106 -10.21 -0.68 -10.83
C ILE A 106 -9.11 -1.02 -11.84
N ASN A 107 -8.36 -2.10 -11.62
CA ASN A 107 -7.39 -2.59 -12.60
C ASN A 107 -8.12 -3.07 -13.86
N PRO A 108 -7.84 -2.51 -15.05
CA PRO A 108 -8.54 -2.89 -16.29
C PRO A 108 -8.52 -4.40 -16.62
N LYS A 109 -7.55 -5.15 -16.06
CA LYS A 109 -7.46 -6.61 -16.21
C LYS A 109 -8.43 -7.38 -15.33
N VAL A 110 -9.02 -6.75 -14.32
CA VAL A 110 -9.92 -7.37 -13.34
C VAL A 110 -11.31 -6.78 -13.40
N PHE A 111 -11.42 -5.46 -13.55
CA PHE A 111 -12.62 -4.64 -13.41
C PHE A 111 -13.92 -5.32 -13.87
N GLY A 112 -14.72 -5.76 -12.90
CA GLY A 112 -15.99 -6.46 -13.15
C GLY A 112 -15.85 -7.89 -13.69
N GLY A 113 -14.66 -8.32 -14.07
CA GLY A 113 -14.43 -9.64 -14.65
C GLY A 113 -14.54 -10.77 -13.64
N GLY A 114 -14.07 -10.53 -12.42
CA GLY A 114 -14.19 -11.48 -11.30
C GLY A 114 -15.63 -11.68 -10.87
N ILE A 115 -16.38 -10.59 -10.72
CA ILE A 115 -17.81 -10.60 -10.40
C ILE A 115 -18.59 -11.36 -11.48
N LYS A 116 -18.37 -11.01 -12.74
CA LYS A 116 -19.04 -11.67 -13.87
C LYS A 116 -18.73 -13.17 -13.90
N LEU A 117 -17.47 -13.55 -13.77
CA LEU A 117 -17.06 -14.96 -13.79
C LEU A 117 -17.75 -15.76 -12.66
N LEU A 118 -17.85 -15.19 -11.45
CA LEU A 118 -18.55 -15.81 -10.34
C LEU A 118 -20.05 -16.00 -10.66
N GLN A 119 -20.73 -14.95 -11.14
CA GLN A 119 -22.16 -14.98 -11.48
C GLN A 119 -22.48 -15.97 -12.61
N ASP A 120 -21.65 -15.98 -13.68
CA ASP A 120 -21.80 -16.90 -14.81
C ASP A 120 -21.65 -18.39 -14.40
N ASN A 121 -21.03 -18.64 -13.23
CA ASN A 121 -20.88 -19.99 -12.64
C ASN A 121 -21.80 -20.25 -11.45
N GLY A 122 -22.86 -19.45 -11.29
CA GLY A 122 -23.93 -19.68 -10.31
C GLY A 122 -23.57 -19.26 -8.88
N VAL A 123 -22.51 -18.48 -8.68
CA VAL A 123 -22.19 -17.90 -7.37
C VAL A 123 -23.00 -16.62 -7.18
N GLU A 124 -23.77 -16.53 -6.10
CA GLU A 124 -24.48 -15.29 -5.71
C GLU A 124 -23.45 -14.24 -5.31
N VAL A 125 -23.46 -13.07 -5.96
CA VAL A 125 -22.53 -11.97 -5.65
C VAL A 125 -23.28 -10.76 -5.10
N ILE A 126 -22.84 -10.30 -3.92
CA ILE A 126 -23.25 -9.04 -3.29
C ILE A 126 -22.05 -8.12 -3.29
N SER A 127 -22.16 -6.91 -3.83
CA SER A 127 -21.05 -5.94 -3.89
C SER A 127 -21.45 -4.59 -3.29
N GLY A 128 -20.46 -3.79 -2.87
CA GLY A 128 -20.64 -2.46 -2.31
C GLY A 128 -20.83 -2.42 -0.80
N VAL A 129 -20.52 -3.51 -0.09
CA VAL A 129 -20.62 -3.53 1.38
C VAL A 129 -19.47 -2.76 2.01
N LEU A 130 -19.76 -1.63 2.68
CA LEU A 130 -18.79 -0.69 3.26
C LEU A 130 -17.82 -0.12 2.22
N GLU A 131 -18.33 0.24 1.05
CA GLU A 131 -17.52 0.64 -0.10
C GLU A 131 -16.58 1.83 0.22
N GLU A 132 -17.07 2.86 0.90
CA GLU A 132 -16.27 4.05 1.26
C GLU A 132 -15.12 3.71 2.21
N GLU A 133 -15.39 2.85 3.21
CA GLU A 133 -14.34 2.39 4.13
C GLU A 133 -13.26 1.57 3.41
N GLY A 134 -13.67 0.73 2.47
CA GLY A 134 -12.77 -0.06 1.65
C GLY A 134 -11.91 0.81 0.71
N LEU A 135 -12.49 1.84 0.10
CA LEU A 135 -11.76 2.84 -0.69
C LEU A 135 -10.72 3.56 0.17
N TYR A 136 -11.10 3.99 1.38
CA TYR A 136 -10.16 4.63 2.31
C TYR A 136 -9.05 3.69 2.77
N LEU A 137 -9.37 2.42 3.06
CA LEU A 137 -8.39 1.39 3.43
C LEU A 137 -7.31 1.23 2.36
N ASN A 138 -7.72 1.18 1.09
CA ASN A 138 -6.86 0.95 -0.07
C ASN A 138 -6.58 2.22 -0.90
N ARG A 139 -6.72 3.43 -0.31
CA ARG A 139 -6.55 4.71 -1.02
C ARG A 139 -5.22 4.85 -1.76
N ARG A 140 -4.14 4.23 -1.25
CA ARG A 140 -2.83 4.22 -1.94
C ARG A 140 -2.90 3.45 -3.26
N PHE A 141 -3.47 2.27 -3.22
CA PHE A 141 -3.69 1.44 -4.40
C PHE A 141 -4.61 2.12 -5.40
N PHE A 142 -5.77 2.60 -4.94
CA PHE A 142 -6.74 3.25 -5.82
C PHE A 142 -6.18 4.52 -6.46
N THR A 143 -5.47 5.38 -5.72
CA THR A 143 -4.79 6.57 -6.27
C THR A 143 -3.75 6.16 -7.32
N ASN A 144 -2.93 5.18 -7.01
CA ASN A 144 -1.86 4.74 -7.91
C ASN A 144 -2.42 4.18 -9.22
N GLN A 145 -3.47 3.35 -9.15
CA GLN A 145 -4.08 2.76 -10.34
C GLN A 145 -4.87 3.76 -11.18
N SER A 146 -5.69 4.63 -10.56
CA SER A 146 -6.57 5.56 -11.28
C SER A 146 -5.84 6.82 -11.76
N GLN A 147 -4.94 7.38 -10.94
CA GLN A 147 -4.30 8.66 -11.20
C GLN A 147 -2.85 8.55 -11.69
N LYS A 148 -2.31 7.32 -11.79
CA LYS A 148 -0.94 7.06 -12.27
C LYS A 148 0.13 7.86 -11.51
N ARG A 149 -0.05 7.97 -10.20
CA ARG A 149 0.86 8.65 -9.29
C ARG A 149 0.85 8.00 -7.91
N PRO A 150 1.89 8.21 -7.07
CA PRO A 150 1.83 7.82 -5.68
C PRO A 150 0.77 8.60 -4.89
N TYR A 151 0.25 7.98 -3.83
CA TYR A 151 -0.51 8.66 -2.79
C TYR A 151 0.45 9.50 -1.94
N VAL A 152 0.20 10.82 -1.85
CA VAL A 152 1.07 11.76 -1.15
C VAL A 152 0.56 12.03 0.26
N ILE A 153 1.46 11.95 1.24
CA ILE A 153 1.22 12.28 2.64
C ILE A 153 2.12 13.46 3.00
N LEU A 154 1.54 14.59 3.33
CA LEU A 154 2.29 15.73 3.83
C LEU A 154 2.43 15.60 5.36
N LYS A 155 3.67 15.39 5.83
CA LYS A 155 4.00 15.30 7.26
C LYS A 155 4.86 16.48 7.67
N PHE A 156 4.41 17.23 8.63
CA PHE A 156 5.19 18.29 9.26
C PHE A 156 4.89 18.34 10.77
N ALA A 157 5.79 18.90 11.53
CA ALA A 157 5.56 19.26 12.93
C ALA A 157 5.69 20.78 13.03
N GLN A 158 4.78 21.41 13.76
CA GLN A 158 4.80 22.84 13.98
C GLN A 158 4.46 23.17 15.43
N THR A 159 4.95 24.30 15.90
CA THR A 159 4.54 24.90 17.16
C THR A 159 3.13 25.47 17.05
N LEU A 160 2.53 25.87 18.18
CA LEU A 160 1.18 26.43 18.19
C LEU A 160 1.08 27.75 17.37
N ASP A 161 2.17 28.51 17.32
CA ASP A 161 2.33 29.74 16.55
C ASP A 161 2.82 29.52 15.09
N GLY A 162 2.87 28.23 14.62
CA GLY A 162 3.06 27.88 13.23
C GLY A 162 4.51 27.69 12.78
N PHE A 163 5.51 27.78 13.64
CA PHE A 163 6.90 27.53 13.28
C PHE A 163 7.22 26.04 13.18
N ILE A 164 7.97 25.65 12.15
CA ILE A 164 8.44 24.27 11.91
C ILE A 164 9.87 24.04 12.43
N SER A 165 10.59 25.11 12.76
CA SER A 165 11.92 25.07 13.38
C SER A 165 12.15 26.37 14.14
N PRO A 166 12.81 26.34 15.34
CA PRO A 166 13.30 27.56 15.96
C PRO A 166 14.40 28.20 15.13
N GLU A 167 14.49 29.53 15.10
CA GLU A 167 15.58 30.24 14.44
C GLU A 167 16.95 29.76 14.99
N GLY A 168 17.80 29.30 14.08
CA GLY A 168 19.23 29.04 14.33
C GLY A 168 19.58 27.79 15.14
N LYS A 169 18.61 27.01 15.65
CA LYS A 169 18.88 25.75 16.36
C LYS A 169 17.80 24.72 16.09
N GLY A 170 18.17 23.60 15.48
CA GLY A 170 17.29 22.44 15.39
C GLY A 170 16.78 22.02 16.79
N GLY A 171 15.48 21.91 16.94
CA GLY A 171 14.83 21.43 18.16
C GLY A 171 13.72 20.45 17.85
N TRP A 172 13.47 19.51 18.75
CA TRP A 172 12.35 18.59 18.62
C TRP A 172 11.07 19.24 19.13
N ILE A 173 10.10 19.42 18.23
CA ILE A 173 8.75 19.90 18.56
C ILE A 173 7.90 18.76 19.13
N SER A 174 8.11 17.54 18.61
CA SER A 174 7.34 16.34 18.98
C SER A 174 8.02 15.57 20.13
N ASN A 175 7.20 14.93 20.97
CA ASN A 175 7.67 14.05 22.04
C ASN A 175 8.10 12.66 21.52
N ASP A 176 8.63 11.79 22.40
CA ASP A 176 9.14 10.48 22.02
C ASP A 176 8.04 9.53 21.50
N THR A 177 6.82 9.62 22.02
CA THR A 177 5.67 8.86 21.51
C THR A 177 5.41 9.17 20.03
N MET A 178 5.48 10.45 19.67
CA MET A 178 5.32 10.86 18.25
C MET A 178 6.49 10.42 17.38
N LYS A 179 7.70 10.28 17.93
CA LYS A 179 8.82 9.68 17.19
C LYS A 179 8.52 8.23 16.80
N VAL A 180 8.03 7.43 17.75
CA VAL A 180 7.63 6.03 17.50
C VAL A 180 6.53 5.98 16.45
N TRP A 181 5.51 6.83 16.57
CA TRP A 181 4.40 6.90 15.61
C TRP A 181 4.89 7.27 14.19
N VAL A 182 5.77 8.25 14.05
CA VAL A 182 6.35 8.64 12.76
C VAL A 182 7.15 7.49 12.15
N HIS A 183 7.93 6.75 12.95
CA HIS A 183 8.67 5.59 12.46
C HIS A 183 7.74 4.44 12.05
N LYS A 184 6.62 4.24 12.76
CA LYS A 184 5.55 3.32 12.32
C LYS A 184 5.01 3.73 10.94
N GLN A 185 4.67 5.02 10.74
CA GLN A 185 4.21 5.50 9.42
C GLN A 185 5.24 5.22 8.31
N ARG A 186 6.54 5.41 8.57
CA ARG A 186 7.60 5.08 7.61
C ARG A 186 7.60 3.61 7.19
N THR A 187 7.23 2.68 8.07
CA THR A 187 7.15 1.25 7.70
C THR A 187 6.01 0.95 6.74
N GLU A 188 5.01 1.80 6.68
CA GLU A 188 3.78 1.61 5.91
C GLU A 188 3.87 2.22 4.51
N GLU A 189 4.75 3.23 4.32
CA GLU A 189 4.89 3.95 3.06
C GLU A 189 6.04 3.40 2.20
N ASP A 190 5.91 3.55 0.87
CA ASP A 190 6.95 3.05 -0.04
C ASP A 190 8.17 3.94 -0.04
N ALA A 191 7.98 5.26 0.10
CA ALA A 191 9.07 6.21 0.08
C ALA A 191 8.89 7.36 1.08
N ILE A 192 10.01 7.98 1.44
CA ILE A 192 10.09 9.23 2.20
C ILE A 192 10.86 10.26 1.40
N MET A 193 10.30 11.46 1.23
CA MET A 193 10.92 12.53 0.45
C MET A 193 11.32 13.71 1.33
N VAL A 194 12.52 14.21 1.07
CA VAL A 194 13.02 15.45 1.67
C VAL A 194 13.70 16.35 0.64
N GLY A 195 13.70 17.64 0.91
CA GLY A 195 14.42 18.61 0.09
C GLY A 195 15.88 18.76 0.46
N TYR A 196 16.64 19.46 -0.39
CA TYR A 196 18.06 19.79 -0.24
C TYR A 196 18.40 20.36 1.14
N ASN A 197 17.70 21.41 1.57
CA ASN A 197 17.99 22.09 2.84
C ASN A 197 17.81 21.18 4.05
N THR A 198 16.84 20.27 4.03
CA THR A 198 16.64 19.28 5.10
C THR A 198 17.82 18.32 5.19
N VAL A 199 18.33 17.85 4.04
CA VAL A 199 19.53 16.98 4.03
C VAL A 199 20.76 17.73 4.53
N LEU A 200 20.93 18.97 4.10
CA LEU A 200 22.07 19.79 4.49
C LEU A 200 22.09 20.09 5.99
N ALA A 201 20.95 20.50 6.54
CA ALA A 201 20.82 20.92 7.94
C ALA A 201 20.78 19.74 8.92
N ASP A 202 19.94 18.72 8.64
CA ASP A 202 19.62 17.68 9.61
C ASP A 202 20.43 16.39 9.39
N ASN A 203 21.07 16.23 8.22
CA ASN A 203 21.76 15.01 7.82
C ASN A 203 20.95 13.72 8.16
N PRO A 204 19.70 13.60 7.72
CA PRO A 204 18.79 12.58 8.20
C PRO A 204 19.12 11.21 7.58
N GLN A 205 18.96 10.14 8.36
CA GLN A 205 19.09 8.77 7.87
C GLN A 205 17.87 8.30 7.06
N LEU A 206 16.69 8.88 7.28
CA LEU A 206 15.42 8.51 6.64
C LEU A 206 15.05 7.02 6.74
N ASN A 207 15.52 6.35 7.77
CA ASN A 207 15.28 4.94 8.07
C ASN A 207 14.24 4.76 9.19
N VAL A 208 13.93 3.49 9.45
CA VAL A 208 13.12 3.05 10.61
C VAL A 208 14.06 2.56 11.70
N ARG A 209 14.04 3.20 12.88
CA ARG A 209 14.87 2.83 14.05
C ARG A 209 14.12 2.83 15.38
N HIS A 210 12.95 3.47 15.45
CA HIS A 210 12.11 3.51 16.65
C HIS A 210 10.85 2.65 16.54
N TYR A 211 10.76 1.82 15.50
CA TYR A 211 9.66 0.86 15.28
C TYR A 211 10.19 -0.35 14.49
N SER A 212 9.54 -1.50 14.62
CA SER A 212 9.90 -2.69 13.84
C SER A 212 9.19 -2.66 12.48
N GLY A 213 9.93 -2.86 11.39
CA GLY A 213 9.38 -2.91 10.04
C GLY A 213 10.41 -2.56 8.97
N ARG A 214 9.95 -2.50 7.71
CA ARG A 214 10.82 -2.18 6.56
C ARG A 214 11.18 -0.70 6.52
N ASN A 215 12.33 -0.39 5.95
CA ASN A 215 12.69 0.97 5.58
C ASN A 215 11.93 1.41 4.32
N PRO A 216 11.47 2.68 4.25
CA PRO A 216 11.00 3.27 3.01
C PRO A 216 12.18 3.55 2.09
N LYS A 217 11.95 3.61 0.77
CA LYS A 217 12.92 4.15 -0.17
C LYS A 217 13.15 5.63 0.11
N ARG A 218 14.39 6.11 -0.05
CA ARG A 218 14.69 7.55 0.11
C ARG A 218 14.43 8.28 -1.19
N VAL A 219 13.84 9.46 -1.13
CA VAL A 219 13.71 10.39 -2.24
C VAL A 219 14.27 11.73 -1.81
N VAL A 220 15.27 12.23 -2.53
CA VAL A 220 15.96 13.47 -2.21
C VAL A 220 15.87 14.39 -3.42
N TYR A 221 15.47 15.65 -3.22
CA TYR A 221 15.57 16.66 -4.25
C TYR A 221 16.87 17.43 -4.08
N ASP A 222 17.83 17.18 -4.99
CA ASP A 222 19.10 17.90 -5.11
C ASP A 222 19.23 18.46 -6.51
N LYS A 223 18.77 19.68 -6.70
CA LYS A 223 18.59 20.34 -8.00
C LYS A 223 19.80 20.19 -8.93
N TYR A 224 20.99 20.45 -8.43
CA TYR A 224 22.23 20.50 -9.21
C TYR A 224 23.30 19.53 -8.71
N LEU A 225 22.94 18.54 -7.90
CA LEU A 225 23.83 17.52 -7.34
C LEU A 225 24.98 18.15 -6.51
N THR A 226 24.62 19.10 -5.66
CA THR A 226 25.57 19.87 -4.82
C THR A 226 25.59 19.41 -3.36
N LEU A 227 24.77 18.45 -2.97
CA LEU A 227 24.84 17.87 -1.62
C LEU A 227 26.18 17.16 -1.41
N PRO A 228 26.84 17.37 -0.25
CA PRO A 228 28.04 16.64 0.12
C PRO A 228 27.79 15.13 0.15
N LYS A 229 28.74 14.36 -0.42
CA LYS A 229 28.59 12.90 -0.58
C LYS A 229 28.70 12.10 0.73
N ASP A 230 29.18 12.72 1.79
CA ASP A 230 29.26 12.18 3.15
C ASP A 230 27.91 12.21 3.92
N LYS A 231 26.86 12.76 3.31
CA LYS A 231 25.53 12.78 3.94
C LYS A 231 24.93 11.39 4.02
N ASN A 232 24.25 11.10 5.13
CA ASN A 232 23.63 9.81 5.43
C ASN A 232 22.69 9.29 4.34
N VAL A 233 22.09 10.16 3.54
CA VAL A 233 21.21 9.75 2.43
C VAL A 233 21.97 9.04 1.31
N PHE A 234 23.30 9.14 1.24
CA PHE A 234 24.16 8.50 0.25
C PHE A 234 24.94 7.29 0.78
N ASP A 235 24.63 6.80 2.00
CA ASP A 235 25.34 5.71 2.69
C ASP A 235 25.18 4.31 2.06
N ASN A 236 24.43 4.21 0.97
CA ASN A 236 24.13 2.96 0.25
C ASN A 236 23.39 1.88 1.07
N SER A 237 22.94 2.19 2.29
CA SER A 237 22.22 1.22 3.14
C SER A 237 20.82 0.88 2.61
N GLN A 238 20.25 1.73 1.75
CA GLN A 238 18.94 1.55 1.09
C GLN A 238 18.87 2.35 -0.22
N GLU A 239 17.94 1.99 -1.11
CA GLU A 239 17.74 2.73 -2.35
C GLU A 239 17.41 4.20 -2.10
N THR A 240 18.16 5.10 -2.76
CA THR A 240 17.97 6.55 -2.72
C THR A 240 17.76 7.09 -4.12
N TYR A 241 16.60 7.68 -4.37
CA TYR A 241 16.25 8.36 -5.61
C TYR A 241 16.62 9.83 -5.50
N ILE A 242 17.52 10.31 -6.35
CA ILE A 242 17.99 11.70 -6.39
C ILE A 242 17.35 12.41 -7.57
N LEU A 243 16.35 13.24 -7.27
CA LEU A 243 15.67 14.07 -8.26
C LEU A 243 16.55 15.29 -8.56
N ASN A 244 16.93 15.46 -9.83
CA ASN A 244 17.88 16.50 -10.23
C ASN A 244 17.64 16.96 -11.68
N TYR A 245 18.32 18.02 -12.12
CA TYR A 245 18.27 18.49 -13.51
C TYR A 245 19.56 18.19 -14.30
N VAL A 246 20.55 17.51 -13.69
CA VAL A 246 21.90 17.35 -14.25
C VAL A 246 22.04 16.04 -15.01
N LYS A 247 21.79 14.91 -14.34
CA LYS A 247 22.03 13.58 -14.91
C LYS A 247 20.96 12.57 -14.60
N GLU A 248 20.91 11.54 -15.42
CA GLU A 248 20.19 10.27 -15.20
C GLU A 248 21.18 9.14 -15.01
N GLY A 249 20.83 8.10 -14.25
CA GLY A 249 21.67 6.93 -14.09
C GLY A 249 21.58 6.29 -12.71
N ARG A 250 22.44 5.31 -12.47
CA ARG A 250 22.52 4.59 -11.19
C ARG A 250 23.98 4.41 -10.79
N GLU A 251 24.27 4.71 -9.54
CA GLU A 251 25.55 4.47 -8.88
C GLU A 251 25.24 3.70 -7.58
N GLU A 252 25.53 2.40 -7.54
CA GLU A 252 25.16 1.51 -6.42
C GLU A 252 23.67 1.57 -6.08
N ASN A 253 23.31 2.01 -4.86
CA ASN A 253 21.94 2.20 -4.41
C ASN A 253 21.41 3.62 -4.66
N ASN A 254 22.21 4.50 -5.27
CA ASN A 254 21.81 5.86 -5.63
C ASN A 254 21.29 5.89 -7.07
N ILE A 255 20.05 6.28 -7.26
CA ILE A 255 19.34 6.32 -8.54
C ILE A 255 19.06 7.78 -8.87
N PHE A 256 19.74 8.29 -9.90
CA PHE A 256 19.58 9.67 -10.36
C PHE A 256 18.44 9.74 -11.36
N ILE A 257 17.45 10.57 -11.08
CA ILE A 257 16.31 10.83 -11.94
C ILE A 257 16.40 12.25 -12.45
N LYS A 258 16.64 12.39 -13.76
CA LYS A 258 16.70 13.69 -14.40
C LYS A 258 15.30 14.25 -14.64
N LEU A 259 15.05 15.46 -14.17
CA LEU A 259 13.84 16.25 -14.40
C LEU A 259 14.09 17.27 -15.52
N ASN A 260 13.02 17.85 -16.07
CA ASN A 260 13.06 18.95 -17.02
C ASN A 260 12.68 20.25 -16.30
N GLU A 261 13.53 21.29 -16.38
CA GLU A 261 13.29 22.59 -15.72
C GLU A 261 12.07 23.33 -16.27
N GLU A 262 11.69 23.07 -17.52
CA GLU A 262 10.56 23.73 -18.19
C GLU A 262 9.19 23.18 -17.80
N LEU A 263 9.15 22.02 -17.16
CA LEU A 263 7.90 21.36 -16.79
C LEU A 263 7.56 21.54 -15.31
N PRO A 264 6.28 21.49 -14.92
CA PRO A 264 5.86 21.63 -13.53
C PRO A 264 6.51 20.55 -12.64
N PHE A 265 7.28 20.97 -11.64
CA PHE A 265 8.06 20.10 -10.76
C PHE A 265 7.23 18.97 -10.13
N ALA A 266 6.14 19.31 -9.43
CA ALA A 266 5.35 18.33 -8.71
C ALA A 266 4.78 17.22 -9.64
N LYS A 267 4.33 17.59 -10.83
CA LYS A 267 3.81 16.65 -11.82
C LYS A 267 4.87 15.64 -12.23
N GLN A 268 6.04 16.14 -12.65
CA GLN A 268 7.15 15.27 -13.06
C GLN A 268 7.59 14.32 -11.94
N VAL A 269 7.75 14.84 -10.72
CA VAL A 269 8.15 14.02 -9.57
C VAL A 269 7.16 12.86 -9.37
N LEU A 270 5.86 13.13 -9.38
CA LEU A 270 4.84 12.11 -9.17
C LEU A 270 4.81 11.08 -10.31
N GLU A 271 4.96 11.52 -11.57
CA GLU A 271 5.04 10.63 -12.73
C GLU A 271 6.29 9.73 -12.65
N LYS A 272 7.46 10.32 -12.37
CA LYS A 272 8.72 9.58 -12.25
C LYS A 272 8.69 8.55 -11.11
N LEU A 273 8.13 8.90 -9.96
CA LEU A 273 7.98 7.98 -8.85
C LEU A 273 6.99 6.85 -9.16
N TYR A 274 5.93 7.13 -9.92
CA TYR A 274 5.02 6.09 -10.41
C TYR A 274 5.73 5.09 -11.34
N GLU A 275 6.58 5.57 -12.27
CA GLU A 275 7.43 4.73 -13.13
C GLU A 275 8.35 3.79 -12.30
N GLN A 276 8.81 4.25 -11.14
CA GLN A 276 9.60 3.47 -10.18
C GLN A 276 8.76 2.55 -9.28
N LYS A 277 7.46 2.39 -9.57
CA LYS A 277 6.51 1.55 -8.80
C LYS A 277 6.39 1.97 -7.33
N ILE A 278 6.51 3.24 -7.05
CA ILE A 278 6.26 3.83 -5.73
C ILE A 278 4.77 4.17 -5.66
N CYS A 279 4.02 3.52 -4.78
CA CYS A 279 2.58 3.72 -4.62
C CYS A 279 2.23 4.76 -3.57
N SER A 280 3.16 5.05 -2.66
CA SER A 280 2.95 6.08 -1.62
C SER A 280 4.25 6.77 -1.24
N ILE A 281 4.14 8.03 -0.82
CA ILE A 281 5.26 8.86 -0.40
C ILE A 281 4.86 9.78 0.76
N VAL A 282 5.73 9.92 1.76
CA VAL A 282 5.60 10.83 2.90
C VAL A 282 6.71 11.86 2.91
#